data_6aabcd70564a4551e2879522a9aae875
#
_entry.id   6aabcd70564a4551e2879522a9aae875
#
_cell.length_a   1.000
_cell.length_b   1.000
_cell.length_c   1.000
_cell.angle_alpha   90.00
_cell.angle_beta   90.00
_cell.angle_gamma   90.00
#
_symmetry.space_group_name_H-M   'P 1'
#
loop_
_entity.id
_entity.type
_entity.pdbx_description
1 polymer ?
#
loop_
_entity_poly.entity_id
_entity_poly.type
_entity_poly.pdbx_seq_one_letter_code
_entity_poly.pdbx_strand_id
1 'polypeptide(L)'
;FEDITYKKCNGVARIAFNRPNVRNAFRPNTTSELYQAFYDAQEDTSIGVVLLSGEGPSTKDGVYAFCSGGDQSARGHQGYVGTDGMHRLNILEVQRLIRFMPKVVIAVVPGWAVGGGHSLHVVCDMTLASKEHAIFKQTDADVTSFDGGYGSAYLAKMVGQKKAREIFF
;
A
#
# COMPACT_ATOMS: atom_id res chain seq x y z
N PHE A 1 6.48 15.96 -0.92
CA PHE A 1 6.65 14.52 -0.75
C PHE A 1 7.79 14.02 -1.63
N GLU A 2 8.55 13.05 -1.15
CA GLU A 2 9.66 12.44 -1.87
C GLU A 2 9.27 11.08 -2.45
N ASP A 3 8.62 10.25 -1.64
CA ASP A 3 8.31 8.86 -1.93
C ASP A 3 6.90 8.65 -2.51
N ILE A 4 6.07 9.68 -2.50
CA ILE A 4 4.73 9.64 -3.07
C ILE A 4 4.43 10.86 -3.96
N THR A 5 3.42 10.74 -4.80
CA THR A 5 2.75 11.89 -5.42
C THR A 5 1.38 12.07 -4.80
N TYR A 6 0.97 13.33 -4.59
CA TYR A 6 -0.32 13.71 -4.05
C TYR A 6 -0.95 14.85 -4.84
N LYS A 7 -2.16 14.63 -5.35
CA LYS A 7 -2.89 15.61 -6.16
C LYS A 7 -4.38 15.60 -5.81
N LYS A 8 -4.99 16.77 -5.77
CA LYS A 8 -6.43 16.95 -5.59
C LYS A 8 -7.03 17.58 -6.84
N CYS A 9 -8.13 17.04 -7.34
CA CYS A 9 -8.85 17.56 -8.48
C CYS A 9 -10.30 17.07 -8.46
N ASN A 10 -11.25 17.99 -8.65
CA ASN A 10 -12.67 17.68 -8.85
C ASN A 10 -13.26 16.71 -7.79
N GLY A 11 -12.99 16.92 -6.53
CA GLY A 11 -13.50 16.09 -5.44
C GLY A 11 -12.76 14.78 -5.22
N VAL A 12 -11.67 14.54 -5.95
CA VAL A 12 -10.85 13.34 -5.87
C VAL A 12 -9.45 13.70 -5.38
N ALA A 13 -8.94 12.96 -4.38
CA ALA A 13 -7.54 12.97 -4.00
C ALA A 13 -6.85 11.74 -4.59
N ARG A 14 -5.77 11.93 -5.35
CA ARG A 14 -4.92 10.85 -5.84
C ARG A 14 -3.62 10.82 -5.05
N ILE A 15 -3.37 9.70 -4.39
CA ILE A 15 -2.13 9.37 -3.69
C ILE A 15 -1.48 8.23 -4.46
N ALA A 16 -0.21 8.37 -4.83
CA ALA A 16 0.48 7.27 -5.49
C ALA A 16 1.91 7.11 -4.97
N PHE A 17 2.32 5.86 -4.74
CA PHE A 17 3.71 5.54 -4.49
C PHE A 17 4.57 6.01 -5.67
N ASN A 18 5.73 6.60 -5.42
CA ASN A 18 6.62 7.15 -6.44
C ASN A 18 8.06 6.63 -6.29
N ARG A 19 8.18 5.33 -6.13
CA ARG A 19 9.45 4.60 -6.07
C ARG A 19 9.46 3.43 -7.06
N PRO A 20 9.16 3.67 -8.37
CA PRO A 20 8.92 2.59 -9.34
C PRO A 20 10.13 1.66 -9.52
N ASN A 21 11.36 2.16 -9.38
CA ASN A 21 12.59 1.38 -9.56
C ASN A 21 12.88 0.36 -8.44
N VAL A 22 12.10 0.41 -7.36
CA VAL A 22 12.06 -0.60 -6.29
C VAL A 22 10.64 -1.17 -6.14
N ARG A 23 9.87 -1.20 -7.23
CA ARG A 23 8.49 -1.71 -7.27
C ARG A 23 7.57 -1.03 -6.26
N ASN A 24 7.78 0.26 -6.02
CA ASN A 24 7.00 1.04 -5.06
C ASN A 24 6.99 0.45 -3.64
N ALA A 25 8.10 -0.22 -3.25
CA ALA A 25 8.29 -0.69 -1.89
C ALA A 25 8.31 0.50 -0.91
N PHE A 26 7.64 0.35 0.23
CA PHE A 26 7.55 1.42 1.22
C PHE A 26 8.64 1.31 2.29
N ARG A 27 9.14 2.45 2.72
CA ARG A 27 10.08 2.64 3.84
C ARG A 27 9.44 3.59 4.87
N PRO A 28 10.05 3.84 6.06
CA PRO A 28 9.46 4.73 7.06
C PRO A 28 9.07 6.11 6.54
N ASN A 29 9.87 6.71 5.65
CA ASN A 29 9.51 7.98 5.01
C ASN A 29 8.23 7.86 4.18
N THR A 30 8.11 6.82 3.36
CA THR A 30 6.93 6.56 2.53
C THR A 30 5.67 6.44 3.39
N THR A 31 5.73 5.70 4.50
CA THR A 31 4.56 5.52 5.38
C THR A 31 4.17 6.81 6.11
N SER A 32 5.15 7.64 6.46
CA SER A 32 4.90 8.96 7.03
C SER A 32 4.21 9.89 6.03
N GLU A 33 4.68 9.92 4.79
CA GLU A 33 4.09 10.72 3.72
C GLU A 33 2.68 10.24 3.35
N LEU A 34 2.46 8.92 3.28
CA LEU A 34 1.13 8.34 3.08
C LEU A 34 0.17 8.77 4.18
N TYR A 35 0.59 8.67 5.44
CA TYR A 35 -0.24 9.07 6.57
C TYR A 35 -0.65 10.54 6.47
N GLN A 36 0.29 11.43 6.16
CA GLN A 36 0.02 12.85 5.99
C GLN A 36 -0.96 13.12 4.84
N ALA A 37 -0.76 12.47 3.68
CA ALA A 37 -1.61 12.65 2.51
C ALA A 37 -3.04 12.12 2.75
N PHE A 38 -3.18 10.95 3.37
CA PHE A 38 -4.50 10.39 3.73
C PHE A 38 -5.21 11.23 4.78
N TYR A 39 -4.48 11.72 5.81
CA TYR A 39 -5.05 12.59 6.83
C TYR A 39 -5.53 13.91 6.23
N ASP A 40 -4.72 14.56 5.37
CA ASP A 40 -5.12 15.78 4.67
C ASP A 40 -6.34 15.54 3.76
N ALA A 41 -6.39 14.41 3.04
CA ALA A 41 -7.55 14.05 2.23
C ALA A 41 -8.79 13.77 3.09
N GLN A 42 -8.63 13.22 4.30
CA GLN A 42 -9.71 12.98 5.24
C GLN A 42 -10.35 14.28 5.72
N GLU A 43 -9.51 15.25 6.10
CA GLU A 43 -9.97 16.52 6.66
C GLU A 43 -10.52 17.50 5.60
N ASP A 44 -10.14 17.35 4.34
CA ASP A 44 -10.57 18.21 3.25
C ASP A 44 -12.02 17.91 2.84
N THR A 45 -12.94 18.78 3.21
CA THR A 45 -14.38 18.63 2.92
C THR A 45 -14.73 18.68 1.43
N SER A 46 -13.84 19.17 0.58
CA SER A 46 -14.02 19.15 -0.87
C SER A 46 -13.72 17.81 -1.52
N ILE A 47 -13.08 16.88 -0.80
CA ILE A 47 -12.72 15.54 -1.27
C ILE A 47 -13.78 14.52 -0.83
N GLY A 48 -14.32 13.76 -1.77
CA GLY A 48 -15.25 12.65 -1.52
C GLY A 48 -14.63 11.27 -1.75
N VAL A 49 -13.62 11.18 -2.62
CA VAL A 49 -12.98 9.91 -3.03
C VAL A 49 -11.47 10.04 -2.97
N VAL A 50 -10.81 9.00 -2.49
CA VAL A 50 -9.35 8.87 -2.51
C VAL A 50 -8.95 7.70 -3.41
N LEU A 51 -8.04 7.95 -4.34
CA LEU A 51 -7.42 6.92 -5.17
C LEU A 51 -6.02 6.63 -4.63
N LEU A 52 -5.73 5.36 -4.32
CA LEU A 52 -4.39 4.90 -3.98
C LEU A 52 -3.82 4.10 -5.13
N SER A 53 -2.65 4.48 -5.65
CA SER A 53 -2.03 3.84 -6.82
C SER A 53 -0.51 3.77 -6.70
N GLY A 54 0.17 3.32 -7.75
CA GLY A 54 1.63 3.36 -7.91
C GLY A 54 2.03 4.03 -9.21
N GLU A 55 3.03 4.91 -9.17
CA GLU A 55 3.67 5.48 -10.37
C GLU A 55 4.53 4.41 -11.07
N GLY A 56 4.74 4.59 -12.33
CA GLY A 56 5.57 3.69 -13.14
C GLY A 56 5.34 3.87 -14.62
N PRO A 57 5.92 2.98 -15.45
CA PRO A 57 6.67 1.76 -15.07
C PRO A 57 8.06 2.04 -14.49
N SER A 58 8.69 1.01 -13.93
CA SER A 58 10.11 1.05 -13.57
C SER A 58 10.97 1.30 -14.80
N THR A 59 11.92 2.23 -14.71
CA THR A 59 12.86 2.53 -15.80
C THR A 59 13.91 1.42 -16.01
N LYS A 60 14.04 0.48 -15.04
CA LYS A 60 15.00 -0.63 -15.13
C LYS A 60 14.53 -1.76 -16.03
N ASP A 61 13.24 -2.02 -16.08
CA ASP A 61 12.68 -3.22 -16.72
C ASP A 61 11.25 -3.08 -17.23
N GLY A 62 10.67 -1.88 -17.18
CA GLY A 62 9.32 -1.61 -17.69
C GLY A 62 8.17 -2.20 -16.86
N VAL A 63 8.46 -2.77 -15.68
CA VAL A 63 7.42 -3.41 -14.84
C VAL A 63 6.62 -2.39 -14.08
N TYR A 64 5.29 -2.54 -14.10
CA TYR A 64 4.37 -1.77 -13.29
C TYR A 64 4.20 -2.41 -11.90
N ALA A 65 4.09 -1.59 -10.87
CA ALA A 65 3.76 -2.02 -9.54
C ALA A 65 2.84 -1.02 -8.85
N PHE A 66 1.86 -1.55 -8.15
CA PHE A 66 1.13 -0.80 -7.14
C PHE A 66 2.04 -0.60 -5.94
N CYS A 67 2.43 -1.67 -5.28
CA CYS A 67 3.36 -1.68 -4.14
C CYS A 67 3.83 -3.11 -3.88
N SER A 68 5.12 -3.30 -3.65
CA SER A 68 5.72 -4.61 -3.35
C SER A 68 5.98 -4.86 -1.85
N GLY A 69 5.33 -4.07 -0.98
CA GLY A 69 5.46 -4.24 0.47
C GLY A 69 6.61 -3.43 1.07
N GLY A 70 7.11 -3.87 2.21
CA GLY A 70 8.20 -3.19 2.91
C GLY A 70 9.54 -3.32 2.19
N ASP A 71 10.26 -2.22 2.05
CA ASP A 71 11.57 -2.17 1.41
C ASP A 71 12.60 -2.94 2.24
N GLN A 72 12.96 -4.13 1.79
CA GLN A 72 13.89 -5.01 2.51
C GLN A 72 15.31 -4.41 2.58
N SER A 73 15.70 -3.54 1.66
CA SER A 73 17.00 -2.84 1.71
C SER A 73 17.07 -1.78 2.82
N ALA A 74 15.92 -1.26 3.23
CA ALA A 74 15.80 -0.31 4.35
C ALA A 74 15.61 -1.00 5.71
N ARG A 75 15.43 -2.34 5.71
CA ARG A 75 15.22 -3.14 6.93
C ARG A 75 16.56 -3.60 7.48
N GLY A 76 16.98 -3.06 8.65
CA GLY A 76 18.14 -3.53 9.40
C GLY A 76 17.84 -4.77 10.25
N HIS A 77 18.83 -5.26 10.99
CA HIS A 77 18.69 -6.39 11.92
C HIS A 77 17.59 -6.15 12.99
N GLN A 78 17.37 -4.91 13.36
CA GLN A 78 16.36 -4.52 14.35
C GLN A 78 15.04 -4.03 13.71
N GLY A 79 14.84 -4.28 12.42
CA GLY A 79 13.67 -3.82 11.68
C GLY A 79 13.88 -2.46 11.02
N TYR A 80 12.79 -1.73 10.84
CA TYR A 80 12.81 -0.40 10.23
C TYR A 80 13.04 0.68 11.28
N VAL A 81 13.88 1.68 10.93
CA VAL A 81 14.14 2.84 11.78
C VAL A 81 13.63 4.09 11.07
N GLY A 82 12.77 4.85 11.72
CA GLY A 82 12.26 6.13 11.23
C GLY A 82 13.33 7.22 11.22
N THR A 83 13.05 8.32 10.56
CA THR A 83 13.94 9.50 10.52
C THR A 83 14.17 10.13 11.89
N ASP A 84 13.29 9.85 12.84
CA ASP A 84 13.36 10.23 14.25
C ASP A 84 14.15 9.24 15.12
N GLY A 85 14.76 8.21 14.52
CA GLY A 85 15.52 7.16 15.22
C GLY A 85 14.64 6.10 15.91
N MET A 86 13.32 6.19 15.80
CA MET A 86 12.41 5.22 16.42
C MET A 86 12.25 3.97 15.54
N HIS A 87 12.26 2.79 16.17
CA HIS A 87 12.05 1.50 15.51
C HIS A 87 10.59 1.29 15.16
N ARG A 88 10.16 1.77 14.00
CA ARG A 88 8.78 1.63 13.52
C ARG A 88 8.67 1.80 12.02
N LEU A 89 7.67 1.17 11.43
CA LEU A 89 7.30 1.35 10.03
C LEU A 89 5.97 2.12 9.87
N ASN A 90 5.12 2.13 10.89
CA ASN A 90 3.81 2.79 10.93
C ASN A 90 2.81 2.39 9.83
N ILE A 91 3.06 1.28 9.13
CA ILE A 91 2.15 0.84 8.05
C ILE A 91 0.75 0.47 8.57
N LEU A 92 0.66 -0.02 9.81
CA LEU A 92 -0.64 -0.36 10.42
C LEU A 92 -1.50 0.88 10.65
N GLU A 93 -0.90 2.02 10.99
CA GLU A 93 -1.63 3.28 11.14
C GLU A 93 -2.14 3.79 9.79
N VAL A 94 -1.38 3.61 8.71
CA VAL A 94 -1.85 3.91 7.35
C VAL A 94 -3.02 3.00 6.98
N GLN A 95 -2.92 1.69 7.21
CA GLN A 95 -4.03 0.75 6.96
C GLN A 95 -5.27 1.09 7.78
N ARG A 96 -5.09 1.45 9.06
CA ARG A 96 -6.18 1.87 9.95
C ARG A 96 -6.86 3.13 9.41
N LEU A 97 -6.08 4.13 9.01
CA LEU A 97 -6.60 5.38 8.45
C LEU A 97 -7.40 5.12 7.17
N ILE A 98 -6.86 4.34 6.23
CA ILE A 98 -7.57 3.93 5.00
C ILE A 98 -8.90 3.26 5.35
N ARG A 99 -8.89 2.30 6.28
CA ARG A 99 -10.07 1.47 6.56
C ARG A 99 -11.19 2.22 7.27
N PHE A 100 -10.87 3.21 8.08
CA PHE A 100 -11.83 3.88 8.96
C PHE A 100 -12.11 5.33 8.60
N MET A 101 -11.48 5.90 7.57
CA MET A 101 -11.81 7.25 7.13
C MET A 101 -13.23 7.32 6.55
N PRO A 102 -13.94 8.44 6.75
CA PRO A 102 -15.32 8.61 6.28
C PRO A 102 -15.40 8.98 4.79
N LYS A 103 -14.55 8.38 3.96
CA LYS A 103 -14.48 8.62 2.51
C LYS A 103 -14.15 7.31 1.80
N VAL A 104 -14.62 7.17 0.57
CA VAL A 104 -14.35 5.97 -0.25
C VAL A 104 -12.89 5.97 -0.70
N VAL A 105 -12.18 4.91 -0.41
CA VAL A 105 -10.81 4.69 -0.86
C VAL A 105 -10.78 3.56 -1.90
N ILE A 106 -10.26 3.87 -3.09
CA ILE A 106 -10.16 2.93 -4.20
C ILE A 106 -8.69 2.66 -4.49
N ALA A 107 -8.28 1.41 -4.39
CA ALA A 107 -6.98 0.97 -4.87
C ALA A 107 -7.01 0.85 -6.40
N VAL A 108 -6.10 1.52 -7.08
CA VAL A 108 -5.89 1.41 -8.54
C VAL A 108 -4.57 0.68 -8.75
N VAL A 109 -4.64 -0.60 -9.11
CA VAL A 109 -3.52 -1.54 -9.15
C VAL A 109 -3.01 -1.69 -10.59
N PRO A 110 -1.97 -0.94 -11.00
CA PRO A 110 -1.45 -1.00 -12.37
C PRO A 110 -0.59 -2.24 -12.65
N GLY A 111 -0.13 -2.92 -11.60
CA GLY A 111 0.79 -4.05 -11.71
C GLY A 111 0.88 -4.82 -10.40
N TRP A 112 2.07 -5.07 -9.89
CA TRP A 112 2.33 -5.89 -8.71
C TRP A 112 1.78 -5.27 -7.42
N ALA A 113 0.94 -6.01 -6.71
CA ALA A 113 0.48 -5.73 -5.34
C ALA A 113 0.90 -6.91 -4.45
N VAL A 114 2.01 -6.78 -3.73
CA VAL A 114 2.71 -7.91 -3.11
C VAL A 114 3.02 -7.64 -1.64
N GLY A 115 2.93 -8.66 -0.80
CA GLY A 115 3.19 -8.56 0.64
C GLY A 115 2.36 -7.46 1.31
N GLY A 116 2.99 -6.52 2.01
CA GLY A 116 2.30 -5.38 2.60
C GLY A 116 1.56 -4.50 1.58
N GLY A 117 1.97 -4.49 0.31
CA GLY A 117 1.25 -3.85 -0.79
C GLY A 117 -0.06 -4.55 -1.12
N HIS A 118 -0.09 -5.89 -1.05
CA HIS A 118 -1.32 -6.66 -1.13
C HIS A 118 -2.27 -6.29 0.03
N SER A 119 -1.76 -6.23 1.25
CA SER A 119 -2.57 -5.86 2.41
C SER A 119 -3.16 -4.44 2.31
N LEU A 120 -2.44 -3.51 1.68
CA LEU A 120 -2.93 -2.14 1.47
C LEU A 120 -4.16 -2.09 0.54
N HIS A 121 -4.18 -2.85 -0.58
CA HIS A 121 -5.36 -2.85 -1.44
C HIS A 121 -6.55 -3.57 -0.78
N VAL A 122 -6.30 -4.58 0.05
CA VAL A 122 -7.34 -5.31 0.78
C VAL A 122 -8.09 -4.42 1.79
N VAL A 123 -7.41 -3.46 2.40
CA VAL A 123 -8.06 -2.53 3.35
C VAL A 123 -8.79 -1.37 2.68
N CYS A 124 -8.59 -1.14 1.38
CA CYS A 124 -9.37 -0.19 0.60
C CYS A 124 -10.81 -0.70 0.42
N ASP A 125 -11.74 0.21 0.12
CA ASP A 125 -13.15 -0.15 -0.09
C ASP A 125 -13.36 -0.89 -1.41
N MET A 126 -12.59 -0.52 -2.43
CA MET A 126 -12.66 -1.12 -3.78
C MET A 126 -11.27 -1.29 -4.37
N THR A 127 -11.14 -2.23 -5.33
CA THR A 127 -9.92 -2.42 -6.11
C THR A 127 -10.24 -2.45 -7.60
N LEU A 128 -9.58 -1.57 -8.35
CA LEU A 128 -9.53 -1.61 -9.81
C LEU A 128 -8.15 -2.14 -10.20
N ALA A 129 -8.10 -3.15 -11.03
CA ALA A 129 -6.84 -3.80 -11.40
C ALA A 129 -6.64 -3.84 -12.91
N SER A 130 -5.40 -3.61 -13.35
CA SER A 130 -5.04 -3.85 -14.75
C SER A 130 -5.26 -5.31 -15.11
N LYS A 131 -5.98 -5.55 -16.19
CA LYS A 131 -6.24 -6.91 -16.70
C LYS A 131 -4.96 -7.60 -17.15
N GLU A 132 -4.02 -6.82 -17.71
CA GLU A 132 -2.80 -7.32 -18.33
C GLU A 132 -1.64 -7.47 -17.32
N HIS A 133 -1.57 -6.59 -16.31
CA HIS A 133 -0.35 -6.44 -15.52
C HIS A 133 -0.54 -6.68 -14.01
N ALA A 134 -1.79 -6.69 -13.50
CA ALA A 134 -1.99 -6.85 -12.07
C ALA A 134 -1.63 -8.26 -11.60
N ILE A 135 -0.76 -8.32 -10.59
CA ILE A 135 -0.35 -9.55 -9.91
C ILE A 135 -0.54 -9.34 -8.41
N PHE A 136 -1.29 -10.23 -7.80
CA PHE A 136 -1.56 -10.23 -6.36
C PHE A 136 -0.85 -11.41 -5.71
N LYS A 137 -0.02 -11.15 -4.71
CA LYS A 137 0.70 -12.19 -3.98
C LYS A 137 0.93 -11.78 -2.54
N GLN A 138 0.71 -12.71 -1.61
CA GLN A 138 1.27 -12.62 -0.26
C GLN A 138 2.61 -13.36 -0.20
N THR A 139 3.61 -12.72 0.37
CA THR A 139 4.99 -13.22 0.38
C THR A 139 5.53 -13.46 1.78
N ASP A 140 4.71 -13.31 2.80
CA ASP A 140 5.16 -13.41 4.20
C ASP A 140 5.73 -14.80 4.51
N ALA A 141 5.09 -15.86 4.02
CA ALA A 141 5.61 -17.23 4.19
C ALA A 141 6.96 -17.44 3.47
N ASP A 142 7.16 -16.86 2.30
CA ASP A 142 8.40 -16.95 1.52
C ASP A 142 9.59 -16.30 2.23
N VAL A 143 9.32 -15.27 3.05
CA VAL A 143 10.35 -14.50 3.77
C VAL A 143 10.37 -14.75 5.28
N THR A 144 9.79 -15.86 5.73
CA THR A 144 9.70 -16.24 7.14
C THR A 144 9.09 -15.16 8.05
N SER A 145 8.04 -14.50 7.55
CA SER A 145 7.30 -13.45 8.22
C SER A 145 5.81 -13.83 8.33
N PHE A 146 5.00 -12.92 8.81
CA PHE A 146 3.55 -13.01 8.78
C PHE A 146 2.93 -11.64 8.56
N ASP A 147 1.77 -11.57 7.92
CA ASP A 147 1.02 -10.32 7.77
C ASP A 147 0.40 -9.93 9.11
N GLY A 148 1.07 -9.06 9.84
CA GLY A 148 0.62 -8.52 11.11
C GLY A 148 -0.44 -7.42 10.99
N GLY A 149 -0.88 -7.09 9.76
CA GLY A 149 -1.80 -6.02 9.47
C GLY A 149 -3.26 -6.43 9.37
N TYR A 150 -4.06 -5.48 8.95
CA TYR A 150 -5.49 -5.70 8.72
C TYR A 150 -5.77 -6.57 7.49
N GLY A 151 -4.81 -6.72 6.56
CA GLY A 151 -4.98 -7.48 5.33
C GLY A 151 -5.37 -8.92 5.56
N SER A 152 -4.68 -9.65 6.45
CA SER A 152 -5.00 -11.05 6.77
C SER A 152 -6.41 -11.21 7.37
N ALA A 153 -6.80 -10.30 8.25
CA ALA A 153 -8.11 -10.35 8.90
C ALA A 153 -9.27 -10.09 7.92
N TYR A 154 -9.08 -9.18 6.97
CA TYR A 154 -10.12 -8.83 6.00
C TYR A 154 -10.15 -9.76 4.78
N LEU A 155 -9.01 -10.21 4.28
CA LEU A 155 -8.94 -11.06 3.09
C LEU A 155 -9.77 -12.33 3.26
N ALA A 156 -9.63 -13.02 4.41
CA ALA A 156 -10.38 -14.25 4.66
C ALA A 156 -11.90 -14.05 4.69
N LYS A 157 -12.37 -12.87 5.07
CA LYS A 157 -13.79 -12.50 5.02
C LYS A 157 -14.27 -12.23 3.59
N MET A 158 -13.39 -11.71 2.72
CA MET A 158 -13.73 -11.36 1.33
C MET A 158 -13.74 -12.59 0.42
N VAL A 159 -12.74 -13.46 0.52
CA VAL A 159 -12.52 -14.57 -0.42
C VAL A 159 -12.80 -15.96 0.19
N GLY A 160 -13.08 -16.02 1.48
CA GLY A 160 -13.26 -17.25 2.25
C GLY A 160 -11.92 -17.85 2.70
N GLN A 161 -11.99 -18.67 3.77
CA GLN A 161 -10.82 -19.21 4.48
C GLN A 161 -9.87 -20.02 3.58
N LYS A 162 -10.41 -20.86 2.70
CA LYS A 162 -9.57 -21.74 1.85
C LYS A 162 -8.78 -20.93 0.83
N LYS A 163 -9.43 -19.97 0.16
CA LYS A 163 -8.77 -19.13 -0.84
C LYS A 163 -7.76 -18.18 -0.19
N ALA A 164 -8.07 -17.65 0.98
CA ALA A 164 -7.11 -16.84 1.74
C ALA A 164 -5.84 -17.64 2.07
N ARG A 165 -5.98 -18.87 2.55
CA ARG A 165 -4.82 -19.74 2.85
C ARG A 165 -3.98 -20.05 1.61
N GLU A 166 -4.62 -20.30 0.46
CA GLU A 166 -3.92 -20.48 -0.82
C GLU A 166 -3.07 -19.24 -1.21
N ILE A 167 -3.60 -18.03 -0.93
CA ILE A 167 -2.89 -16.78 -1.20
C ILE A 167 -1.72 -16.56 -0.24
N PHE A 168 -1.85 -17.01 1.02
CA PHE A 168 -0.84 -16.81 2.07
C PHE A 168 0.26 -17.89 2.09
N PHE A 169 -0.01 -19.09 1.58
CA PHE A 169 0.91 -20.26 1.62
C PHE A 169 1.28 -20.74 0.22
#